data_1e3a765046b3e621d5a6ef8acfcf7893
#
_entry.id   1e3a765046b3e621d5a6ef8acfcf7893
#
_cell.length_a   1.000
_cell.length_b   1.000
_cell.length_c   1.000
_cell.angle_alpha   90.00
_cell.angle_beta   90.00
_cell.angle_gamma   90.00
#
_symmetry.space_group_name_H-M   'P 1'
#
loop_
_entity.id
_entity.type
_entity.pdbx_description
1 polymer ?
#
loop_
_entity_poly.entity_id
_entity_poly.type
_entity_poly.pdbx_seq_one_letter_code
_entity_poly.pdbx_strand_id
1 'polypeptide(L)'
;MRHFTTVEAGIVHGRQIVRAGLAEQNLPGLSVAVGVGGDIVWAEGFGWADLEKRVKVAPDTRFRIGTASTVLTSAAVGLLLEKGQLKLDDEIQTYVPAFPRKQWPVTLRQLMGHLAGVRKDSGDEGPLLSTRCEGIVEGLQ
;
A
#
# COMPACT_ATOMS: atom_id res chain seq x y z
N MET A 1 28.02 -0.46 -13.83
CA MET A 1 26.70 -1.04 -14.07
C MET A 1 26.92 -2.50 -14.47
N ARG A 2 26.57 -3.49 -13.63
CA ARG A 2 26.75 -4.91 -13.99
C ARG A 2 25.57 -5.33 -14.85
N HIS A 3 25.80 -5.68 -16.11
CA HIS A 3 24.81 -6.29 -16.96
C HIS A 3 24.57 -7.73 -16.50
N PHE A 4 23.37 -8.05 -16.05
CA PHE A 4 22.96 -9.42 -15.81
C PHE A 4 22.71 -10.09 -17.15
N THR A 5 23.44 -11.14 -17.45
CA THR A 5 23.32 -11.88 -18.71
C THR A 5 22.18 -12.88 -18.70
N THR A 6 21.63 -13.18 -17.51
CA THR A 6 20.49 -14.10 -17.36
C THR A 6 19.60 -13.68 -16.18
N VAL A 7 18.32 -14.08 -16.20
CA VAL A 7 17.37 -13.91 -15.09
C VAL A 7 17.89 -14.58 -13.82
N GLU A 8 18.50 -15.76 -13.93
CA GLU A 8 19.07 -16.48 -12.79
C GLU A 8 20.18 -15.70 -12.08
N ALA A 9 21.10 -15.11 -12.84
CA ALA A 9 22.15 -14.27 -12.26
C ALA A 9 21.57 -13.05 -11.54
N GLY A 10 20.49 -12.46 -12.09
CA GLY A 10 19.73 -11.40 -11.46
C GLY A 10 19.10 -11.82 -10.13
N ILE A 11 18.49 -12.99 -10.07
CA ILE A 11 17.90 -13.56 -8.86
C ILE A 11 18.95 -13.81 -7.78
N VAL A 12 20.08 -14.41 -8.13
CA VAL A 12 21.18 -14.66 -7.19
C VAL A 12 21.66 -13.35 -6.56
N HIS A 13 21.87 -12.33 -7.37
CA HIS A 13 22.26 -11.01 -6.86
C HIS A 13 21.16 -10.35 -6.03
N GLY A 14 19.90 -10.45 -6.47
CA GLY A 14 18.75 -9.96 -5.73
C GLY A 14 18.65 -10.55 -4.32
N ARG A 15 18.86 -11.87 -4.19
CA ARG A 15 18.92 -12.54 -2.88
C ARG A 15 20.00 -11.99 -1.96
N GLN A 16 21.17 -11.65 -2.50
CA GLN A 16 22.24 -11.06 -1.72
C GLN A 16 21.86 -9.67 -1.20
N ILE A 17 21.27 -8.83 -2.07
CA ILE A 17 20.79 -7.48 -1.69
C ILE A 17 19.72 -7.57 -0.61
N VAL A 18 18.73 -8.43 -0.79
CA VAL A 18 17.63 -8.59 0.18
C VAL A 18 18.15 -9.05 1.54
N ARG A 19 19.04 -10.04 1.57
CA ARG A 19 19.63 -10.53 2.84
C ARG A 19 20.47 -9.47 3.54
N ALA A 20 21.25 -8.71 2.79
CA ALA A 20 22.01 -7.59 3.34
C ALA A 20 21.09 -6.50 3.91
N GLY A 21 20.06 -6.10 3.16
CA GLY A 21 19.08 -5.09 3.59
C GLY A 21 18.29 -5.51 4.82
N LEU A 22 17.88 -6.78 4.91
CA LEU A 22 17.21 -7.30 6.11
C LEU A 22 18.08 -7.17 7.35
N ALA A 23 19.37 -7.53 7.23
CA ALA A 23 20.30 -7.43 8.34
C ALA A 23 20.62 -5.98 8.71
N GLU A 24 20.88 -5.13 7.72
CA GLU A 24 21.21 -3.72 7.91
C GLU A 24 20.08 -2.92 8.55
N GLN A 25 18.84 -3.17 8.11
CA GLN A 25 17.65 -2.45 8.58
C GLN A 25 16.94 -3.15 9.75
N ASN A 26 17.49 -4.27 10.24
CA ASN A 26 16.90 -5.07 11.31
C ASN A 26 15.43 -5.43 11.04
N LEU A 27 15.12 -5.84 9.81
CA LEU A 27 13.75 -6.23 9.44
C LEU A 27 13.48 -7.69 9.79
N PRO A 28 12.34 -8.02 10.40
CA PRO A 28 12.01 -9.40 10.76
C PRO A 28 11.79 -10.29 9.55
N GLY A 29 11.20 -9.76 8.50
CA GLY A 29 10.90 -10.52 7.29
C GLY A 29 10.48 -9.65 6.12
N LEU A 30 10.59 -10.21 4.91
CA LEU A 30 10.29 -9.54 3.66
C LEU A 30 9.87 -10.56 2.60
N SER A 31 8.97 -10.19 1.71
CA SER A 31 8.57 -10.94 0.53
C SER A 31 8.94 -10.15 -0.72
N VAL A 32 9.46 -10.85 -1.73
CA VAL A 32 9.84 -10.28 -3.03
C VAL A 32 9.07 -11.00 -4.13
N ALA A 33 8.58 -10.22 -5.10
CA ALA A 33 8.11 -10.74 -6.38
C ALA A 33 8.64 -9.86 -7.50
N VAL A 34 9.12 -10.48 -8.57
CA VAL A 34 9.61 -9.80 -9.77
C VAL A 34 8.89 -10.37 -10.97
N GLY A 35 8.25 -9.49 -11.75
CA GLY A 35 7.56 -9.83 -12.99
C GLY A 35 8.35 -9.36 -14.22
N VAL A 36 8.34 -10.15 -15.27
CA VAL A 36 8.90 -9.82 -16.58
C VAL A 36 7.94 -10.34 -17.66
N GLY A 37 7.52 -9.45 -18.56
CA GLY A 37 6.67 -9.83 -19.68
C GLY A 37 5.29 -10.38 -19.31
N GLY A 38 4.80 -10.07 -18.10
CA GLY A 38 3.53 -10.59 -17.57
C GLY A 38 3.65 -11.83 -16.68
N ASP A 39 4.83 -12.46 -16.62
CA ASP A 39 5.10 -13.65 -15.79
C ASP A 39 5.89 -13.29 -14.54
N ILE A 40 5.62 -13.99 -13.43
CA ILE A 40 6.43 -13.88 -12.22
C ILE A 40 7.67 -14.78 -12.39
N VAL A 41 8.83 -14.14 -12.56
CA VAL A 41 10.12 -14.84 -12.75
C VAL A 41 10.83 -15.11 -11.44
N TRP A 42 10.47 -14.42 -10.35
CA TRP A 42 11.00 -14.66 -9.02
C TRP A 42 9.96 -14.28 -7.98
N ALA A 43 9.68 -15.20 -7.06
CA ALA A 43 8.88 -14.95 -5.85
C ALA A 43 9.52 -15.71 -4.68
N GLU A 44 9.89 -15.00 -3.61
CA GLU A 44 10.61 -15.59 -2.48
C GLU A 44 10.32 -14.82 -1.19
N GLY A 45 10.20 -15.55 -0.07
CA GLY A 45 10.09 -15.00 1.27
C GLY A 45 11.42 -15.09 2.01
N PHE A 46 11.71 -14.09 2.86
CA PHE A 46 12.92 -13.99 3.65
C PHE A 46 12.57 -13.66 5.10
N GLY A 47 13.28 -14.26 6.06
CA GLY A 47 13.07 -14.01 7.47
C GLY A 47 11.76 -14.61 8.02
N TRP A 48 11.15 -13.93 8.97
CA TRP A 48 10.04 -14.42 9.78
C TRP A 48 8.79 -13.57 9.61
N ALA A 49 7.65 -14.23 9.40
CA ALA A 49 6.32 -13.62 9.44
C ALA A 49 5.83 -13.48 10.89
N ASP A 50 6.25 -14.40 11.75
CA ASP A 50 5.99 -14.38 13.19
C ASP A 50 7.26 -14.85 13.91
N LEU A 51 7.87 -13.95 14.67
CA LEU A 51 9.12 -14.22 15.39
C LEU A 51 8.90 -15.16 16.58
N GLU A 52 7.79 -15.01 17.29
CA GLU A 52 7.49 -15.81 18.49
C GLU A 52 7.20 -17.26 18.11
N LYS A 53 6.35 -17.46 17.10
CA LYS A 53 5.97 -18.78 16.59
C LYS A 53 6.96 -19.35 15.58
N ARG A 54 8.01 -18.60 15.22
CA ARG A 54 9.02 -18.98 14.23
C ARG A 54 8.42 -19.37 12.87
N VAL A 55 7.38 -18.66 12.44
CA VAL A 55 6.77 -18.86 11.13
C VAL A 55 7.59 -18.11 10.10
N LYS A 56 8.11 -18.80 9.10
CA LYS A 56 8.89 -18.18 8.01
C LYS A 56 7.99 -17.40 7.06
N VAL A 57 8.53 -16.34 6.47
CA VAL A 57 7.88 -15.68 5.32
C VAL A 57 7.92 -16.60 4.12
N ALA A 58 6.79 -16.77 3.47
CA ALA A 58 6.61 -17.45 2.19
C ALA A 58 6.15 -16.46 1.11
N PRO A 59 6.20 -16.82 -0.19
CA PRO A 59 5.75 -15.94 -1.27
C PRO A 59 4.28 -15.50 -1.14
N ASP A 60 3.44 -16.31 -0.50
CA ASP A 60 2.02 -16.08 -0.27
C ASP A 60 1.72 -15.46 1.11
N THR A 61 2.74 -15.12 1.90
CA THR A 61 2.55 -14.41 3.16
C THR A 61 1.92 -13.05 2.92
N ARG A 62 0.83 -12.77 3.63
CA ARG A 62 0.10 -11.51 3.52
C ARG A 62 0.73 -10.44 4.39
N PHE A 63 1.12 -9.35 3.76
CA PHE A 63 1.61 -8.15 4.43
C PHE A 63 0.61 -7.00 4.32
N ARG A 64 0.62 -6.12 5.32
CA ARG A 64 0.00 -4.82 5.16
C ARG A 64 0.86 -4.00 4.21
N ILE A 65 0.28 -3.51 3.12
CA ILE A 65 0.99 -2.75 2.10
C ILE A 65 0.95 -1.24 2.34
N GLY A 66 0.30 -0.80 3.42
CA GLY A 66 0.26 0.60 3.83
C GLY A 66 -0.21 1.52 2.71
N THR A 67 0.52 2.61 2.51
CA THR A 67 0.20 3.66 1.52
C THR A 67 0.18 3.14 0.07
N ALA A 68 0.86 2.03 -0.25
CA ALA A 68 0.78 1.42 -1.58
C ALA A 68 -0.66 1.02 -1.97
N SER A 69 -1.56 0.81 -1.00
CA SER A 69 -2.98 0.56 -1.26
C SER A 69 -3.70 1.72 -1.94
N THR A 70 -3.17 2.94 -1.87
CA THR A 70 -3.76 4.11 -2.55
C THR A 70 -3.78 3.97 -4.07
N VAL A 71 -2.82 3.24 -4.65
CA VAL A 71 -2.79 2.94 -6.08
C VAL A 71 -4.01 2.08 -6.48
N LEU A 72 -4.34 1.08 -5.67
CA LEU A 72 -5.52 0.24 -5.89
C LEU A 72 -6.81 1.03 -5.74
N THR A 73 -6.88 1.92 -4.75
CA THR A 73 -8.00 2.85 -4.56
C THR A 73 -8.16 3.76 -5.79
N SER A 74 -7.06 4.31 -6.30
CA SER A 74 -7.07 5.16 -7.50
C SER A 74 -7.55 4.40 -8.73
N ALA A 75 -7.16 3.15 -8.90
CA ALA A 75 -7.64 2.30 -9.98
C ALA A 75 -9.17 2.05 -9.86
N ALA A 76 -9.67 1.78 -8.64
CA ALA A 76 -11.10 1.61 -8.40
C ALA A 76 -11.88 2.91 -8.70
N VAL A 77 -11.36 4.07 -8.31
CA VAL A 77 -11.95 5.37 -8.67
C VAL A 77 -11.96 5.55 -10.19
N GLY A 78 -10.88 5.16 -10.90
CA GLY A 78 -10.83 5.20 -12.37
C GLY A 78 -11.95 4.40 -13.01
N LEU A 79 -12.22 3.19 -12.52
CA LEU A 79 -13.34 2.35 -13.01
C LEU A 79 -14.71 2.98 -12.77
N LEU A 80 -14.90 3.66 -11.64
CA LEU A 80 -16.16 4.36 -11.34
C LEU A 80 -16.33 5.60 -12.20
N LEU A 81 -15.25 6.31 -12.52
CA LEU A 81 -15.26 7.43 -13.46
C LEU A 81 -15.64 6.98 -14.87
N GLU A 82 -15.05 5.89 -15.34
CA GLU A 82 -15.35 5.31 -16.66
C GLU A 82 -16.82 4.92 -16.78
N LYS A 83 -17.42 4.42 -15.70
CA LYS A 83 -18.84 4.09 -15.60
C LYS A 83 -19.75 5.31 -15.39
N GLY A 84 -19.22 6.51 -15.29
CA GLY A 84 -19.98 7.74 -15.04
C GLY A 84 -20.60 7.82 -13.63
N GLN A 85 -20.16 6.98 -12.70
CA GLN A 85 -20.68 6.91 -11.33
C GLN A 85 -20.04 7.94 -10.40
N LEU A 86 -18.89 8.49 -10.77
CA LEU A 86 -18.19 9.55 -10.07
C LEU A 86 -17.76 10.66 -11.03
N LYS A 87 -17.58 11.87 -10.48
CA LYS A 87 -16.90 12.98 -11.14
C LYS A 87 -15.82 13.52 -10.22
N LEU A 88 -14.64 13.80 -10.77
CA LEU A 88 -13.49 14.22 -9.97
C LEU A 88 -13.69 15.57 -9.29
N ASP A 89 -14.47 16.45 -9.90
CA ASP A 89 -14.65 17.83 -9.45
C ASP A 89 -15.91 18.04 -8.59
N ASP A 90 -16.69 16.98 -8.37
CA ASP A 90 -17.80 17.03 -7.42
C ASP A 90 -17.27 17.10 -5.98
N GLU A 91 -17.99 17.81 -5.11
CA GLU A 91 -17.72 17.82 -3.68
C GLU A 91 -17.87 16.42 -3.10
N ILE A 92 -16.97 16.05 -2.18
CA ILE A 92 -16.95 14.72 -1.56
C ILE A 92 -18.28 14.36 -0.89
N GLN A 93 -19.01 15.35 -0.35
CA GLN A 93 -20.31 15.14 0.28
C GLN A 93 -21.38 14.58 -0.68
N THR A 94 -21.19 14.73 -1.99
CA THR A 94 -22.07 14.11 -2.99
C THR A 94 -22.05 12.59 -2.88
N TYR A 95 -20.90 12.02 -2.51
CA TYR A 95 -20.67 10.57 -2.42
C TYR A 95 -20.61 10.06 -0.98
N VAL A 96 -20.14 10.91 -0.07
CA VAL A 96 -20.00 10.62 1.35
C VAL A 96 -20.68 11.76 2.15
N PRO A 97 -22.02 11.74 2.31
CA PRO A 97 -22.74 12.84 2.96
C PRO A 97 -22.28 13.14 4.39
N ALA A 98 -21.76 12.13 5.08
CA ALA A 98 -21.26 12.24 6.44
C ALA A 98 -19.86 12.87 6.51
N PHE A 99 -19.17 13.13 5.38
CA PHE A 99 -17.86 13.77 5.40
C PHE A 99 -18.01 15.20 5.94
N PRO A 100 -17.20 15.61 6.95
CA PRO A 100 -17.33 16.92 7.59
C PRO A 100 -17.16 18.06 6.57
N ARG A 101 -18.07 19.04 6.62
CA ARG A 101 -17.92 20.25 5.80
C ARG A 101 -16.72 21.04 6.31
N LYS A 102 -15.83 21.38 5.38
CA LYS A 102 -14.66 22.23 5.64
C LYS A 102 -14.94 23.67 5.19
N GLN A 103 -14.09 24.60 5.58
CA GLN A 103 -14.18 26.00 5.16
C GLN A 103 -14.18 26.14 3.62
N TRP A 104 -13.43 25.28 2.94
CA TRP A 104 -13.33 25.21 1.49
C TRP A 104 -13.88 23.87 0.99
N PRO A 105 -14.55 23.85 -0.17
CA PRO A 105 -15.02 22.61 -0.77
C PRO A 105 -13.86 21.62 -0.98
N VAL A 106 -14.11 20.36 -0.69
CA VAL A 106 -13.17 19.26 -0.91
C VAL A 106 -13.70 18.39 -2.03
N THR A 107 -12.91 18.24 -3.10
CA THR A 107 -13.27 17.40 -4.25
C THR A 107 -12.50 16.08 -4.25
N LEU A 108 -13.00 15.09 -5.00
CA LEU A 108 -12.28 13.83 -5.21
C LEU A 108 -10.90 14.04 -5.83
N ARG A 109 -10.78 14.98 -6.78
CA ARG A 109 -9.49 15.34 -7.41
C ARG A 109 -8.46 15.78 -6.37
N GLN A 110 -8.88 16.63 -5.44
CA GLN A 110 -8.00 17.14 -4.38
C GLN A 110 -7.61 16.04 -3.40
N LEU A 111 -8.54 15.14 -3.04
CA LEU A 111 -8.25 14.00 -2.16
C LEU A 111 -7.25 13.04 -2.82
N MET A 112 -7.46 12.67 -4.08
CA MET A 112 -6.56 11.79 -4.82
C MET A 112 -5.18 12.40 -5.04
N GLY A 113 -5.13 13.72 -5.21
CA GLY A 113 -3.88 14.47 -5.38
C GLY A 113 -3.19 14.85 -4.07
N HIS A 114 -3.73 14.46 -2.90
CA HIS A 114 -3.24 14.86 -1.56
C HIS A 114 -3.23 16.39 -1.34
N LEU A 115 -4.15 17.12 -2.01
CA LEU A 115 -4.26 18.58 -1.99
C LEU A 115 -5.46 19.09 -1.19
N ALA A 116 -6.22 18.19 -0.58
CA ALA A 116 -7.49 18.53 0.09
C ALA A 116 -7.32 19.19 1.47
N GLY A 117 -6.11 19.28 2.01
CA GLY A 117 -5.85 19.84 3.34
C GLY A 117 -6.46 19.03 4.50
N VAL A 118 -6.83 17.77 4.24
CA VAL A 118 -7.32 16.86 5.28
C VAL A 118 -6.13 16.44 6.13
N ARG A 119 -6.21 16.69 7.44
CA ARG A 119 -5.18 16.23 8.38
C ARG A 119 -5.30 14.71 8.49
N LYS A 120 -4.21 14.02 8.30
CA LYS A 120 -4.06 12.67 8.79
C LYS A 120 -3.95 12.78 10.31
N ASP A 121 -4.74 12.00 11.02
CA ASP A 121 -4.67 11.98 12.46
C ASP A 121 -3.26 11.66 12.93
N SER A 122 -2.83 12.36 13.95
CA SER A 122 -1.44 12.42 14.37
C SER A 122 -0.94 11.04 14.80
N GLY A 123 -0.09 10.44 14.00
CA GLY A 123 1.00 9.58 14.49
C GLY A 123 0.67 8.35 15.34
N ASP A 124 -0.55 8.17 15.80
CA ASP A 124 -0.96 6.98 16.52
C ASP A 124 -1.30 5.88 15.50
N GLU A 125 -0.42 4.92 15.37
CA GLU A 125 -0.65 3.73 14.55
C GLU A 125 -1.63 2.74 15.22
N GLY A 126 -2.16 3.07 16.39
CA GLY A 126 -3.12 2.26 17.14
C GLY A 126 -4.31 1.77 16.28
N PRO A 127 -4.96 2.65 15.48
CA PRO A 127 -6.02 2.22 14.57
C PRO A 127 -5.58 1.22 13.52
N LEU A 128 -4.32 1.26 13.08
CA LEU A 128 -3.77 0.32 12.09
C LEU A 128 -3.59 -1.10 12.67
N LEU A 129 -3.42 -1.20 13.97
CA LEU A 129 -3.28 -2.46 14.71
C LEU A 129 -4.59 -2.91 15.35
N SER A 130 -5.60 -2.04 15.39
CA SER A 130 -6.92 -2.33 15.92
C SER A 130 -7.64 -3.35 15.06
N THR A 131 -8.26 -4.33 15.70
CA THR A 131 -9.19 -5.27 15.05
C THR A 131 -10.58 -4.69 14.87
N ARG A 132 -10.85 -3.50 15.45
CA ARG A 132 -12.10 -2.76 15.26
C ARG A 132 -11.98 -1.91 13.98
N CYS A 133 -12.87 -2.14 13.05
CA CYS A 133 -13.19 -1.17 12.01
C CYS A 133 -13.99 -0.03 12.66
N GLU A 134 -13.33 0.95 13.22
CA GLU A 134 -13.96 2.23 13.47
C GLU A 134 -14.28 2.85 12.11
N GLY A 135 -15.48 3.41 11.97
CA GLY A 135 -15.88 3.99 10.69
C GLY A 135 -14.89 5.09 10.30
N ILE A 136 -14.44 5.08 9.04
CA ILE A 136 -13.52 6.10 8.50
C ILE A 136 -13.99 7.52 8.80
N VAL A 137 -15.32 7.71 8.93
CA VAL A 137 -15.94 9.01 9.20
C VAL A 137 -15.70 9.47 10.64
N GLU A 138 -15.64 8.57 11.62
CA GLU A 138 -15.37 8.91 13.02
C GLU A 138 -13.94 9.41 13.23
N GLY A 139 -12.98 8.89 12.47
CA GLY A 139 -11.58 9.34 12.49
C GLY A 139 -11.34 10.67 11.78
N LEU A 140 -12.35 11.28 11.14
CA LEU A 140 -12.25 12.54 10.40
C LEU A 140 -12.87 13.74 11.16
N GLN A 141 -13.45 13.52 12.34
CA GLN A 141 -13.99 14.56 13.21
C GLN A 141 -12.86 15.21 14.01
#